data_9f2f2582e8fef3c2b89061f8da69f61f
#
_entry.id   9f2f2582e8fef3c2b89061f8da69f61f
#
_cell.length_a   1.000
_cell.length_b   1.000
_cell.length_c   1.000
_cell.angle_alpha   90.00
_cell.angle_beta   90.00
_cell.angle_gamma   90.00
#
_symmetry.space_group_name_H-M   'P 1'
#
loop_
_entity.id
_entity.type
_entity.pdbx_description
1 polymer ?
#
loop_
_entity_poly.entity_id
_entity_poly.type
_entity_poly.pdbx_seq_one_letter_code
_entity_poly.pdbx_strand_id
1 'polypeptide(L)'
;MQFLKQNRVFLVLSLGLMVGLSIALSVVPKGELHLLLCDRHTDARDIFYKYYTQVGEWVPYVVCCLLLFFRFGWAIFTTSCVLLSGAVTQVLKRIVDAPRPLTWFAANYPDVQLPLVDGVEMSRYFSFPSGHTTTFFAFFFALSIIVNQSNLRSHWCSVTQIIFFSLAALGGYSRIYLSQHFAADILGGMGIGLLITGLLYLLFVHFENQKWWKMHFFAKKR
;
A
#
# COMPACT_ATOMS: atom_id res chain seq x y z
N MET A 1 -13.38 19.41 4.83
CA MET A 1 -13.71 19.44 3.38
C MET A 1 -12.49 19.71 2.47
N GLN A 2 -11.52 20.54 2.86
CA GLN A 2 -10.35 20.86 2.02
C GLN A 2 -9.46 19.66 1.74
N PHE A 3 -9.16 18.82 2.73
CA PHE A 3 -8.38 17.57 2.60
C PHE A 3 -8.92 16.63 1.50
N LEU A 4 -10.24 16.35 1.54
CA LEU A 4 -10.87 15.48 0.54
C LEU A 4 -10.81 16.07 -0.88
N LYS A 5 -10.96 17.38 -1.00
CA LYS A 5 -10.87 18.07 -2.30
C LYS A 5 -9.45 18.00 -2.88
N GLN A 6 -8.44 18.20 -2.05
CA GLN A 6 -7.03 18.16 -2.46
C GLN A 6 -6.57 16.77 -2.86
N ASN A 7 -7.03 15.72 -2.17
CA ASN A 7 -6.62 14.33 -2.41
C ASN A 7 -7.67 13.52 -3.18
N ARG A 8 -8.63 14.20 -3.82
CA ARG A 8 -9.80 13.55 -4.44
C ARG A 8 -9.45 12.49 -5.47
N VAL A 9 -8.41 12.71 -6.28
CA VAL A 9 -8.06 11.79 -7.36
C VAL A 9 -7.56 10.48 -6.79
N PHE A 10 -6.62 10.51 -5.84
CA PHE A 10 -6.12 9.31 -5.18
C PHE A 10 -7.25 8.55 -4.46
N LEU A 11 -8.11 9.28 -3.74
CA LEU A 11 -9.21 8.68 -2.96
C LEU A 11 -10.30 8.09 -3.87
N VAL A 12 -10.68 8.77 -4.95
CA VAL A 12 -11.69 8.25 -5.91
C VAL A 12 -11.17 7.01 -6.62
N LEU A 13 -9.91 7.01 -7.08
CA LEU A 13 -9.30 5.84 -7.70
C LEU A 13 -9.20 4.67 -6.71
N SER A 14 -8.80 4.95 -5.46
CA SER A 14 -8.74 3.92 -4.41
C SER A 14 -10.11 3.35 -4.10
N LEU A 15 -11.13 4.20 -3.96
CA LEU A 15 -12.51 3.77 -3.73
C LEU A 15 -13.05 2.95 -4.91
N GLY A 16 -12.79 3.39 -6.14
CA GLY A 16 -13.17 2.65 -7.35
C GLY A 16 -12.56 1.24 -7.38
N LEU A 17 -11.25 1.12 -7.07
CA LEU A 17 -10.58 -0.17 -6.97
C LEU A 17 -11.16 -1.03 -5.83
N MET A 18 -11.42 -0.45 -4.66
CA MET A 18 -12.03 -1.18 -3.53
C MET A 18 -13.43 -1.69 -3.88
N VAL A 19 -14.26 -0.87 -4.51
CA VAL A 19 -15.60 -1.27 -4.97
C VAL A 19 -15.50 -2.38 -6.03
N GLY A 20 -14.62 -2.23 -7.01
CA GLY A 20 -14.39 -3.26 -8.04
C GLY A 20 -13.95 -4.60 -7.45
N LEU A 21 -12.98 -4.58 -6.52
CA LEU A 21 -12.54 -5.80 -5.81
C LEU A 21 -13.68 -6.38 -4.94
N SER A 22 -14.47 -5.55 -4.26
CA SER A 22 -15.60 -6.03 -3.45
C SER A 22 -16.67 -6.70 -4.32
N ILE A 23 -16.99 -6.14 -5.49
CA ILE A 23 -17.91 -6.76 -6.44
C ILE A 23 -17.33 -8.09 -6.95
N ALA A 24 -16.05 -8.10 -7.37
CA ALA A 24 -15.40 -9.33 -7.84
C ALA A 24 -15.44 -10.44 -6.77
N LEU A 25 -15.15 -10.10 -5.51
CA LEU A 25 -15.19 -11.02 -4.37
C LEU A 25 -16.60 -11.52 -4.04
N SER A 26 -17.65 -10.78 -4.39
CA SER A 26 -19.05 -11.18 -4.15
C SER A 26 -19.63 -12.06 -5.27
N VAL A 27 -19.07 -11.98 -6.48
CA VAL A 27 -19.59 -12.65 -7.67
C VAL A 27 -18.76 -13.88 -8.03
N VAL A 28 -17.44 -13.83 -7.82
CA VAL A 28 -16.51 -14.90 -8.23
C VAL A 28 -15.99 -15.64 -7.00
N PRO A 29 -16.04 -16.99 -6.99
CA PRO A 29 -15.46 -17.78 -5.91
C PRO A 29 -14.00 -17.44 -5.65
N LYS A 30 -13.58 -17.44 -4.38
CA LYS A 30 -12.24 -17.02 -3.94
C LYS A 30 -11.09 -17.64 -4.72
N GLY A 31 -11.14 -18.96 -4.95
CA GLY A 31 -10.11 -19.69 -5.68
C GLY A 31 -10.06 -19.31 -7.16
N GLU A 32 -11.22 -19.26 -7.81
CA GLU A 32 -11.33 -18.89 -9.22
C GLU A 32 -10.86 -17.46 -9.47
N LEU A 33 -11.27 -16.52 -8.60
CA LEU A 33 -10.80 -15.13 -8.68
C LEU A 33 -9.28 -15.03 -8.55
N HIS A 34 -8.69 -15.81 -7.64
CA HIS A 34 -7.24 -15.84 -7.48
C HIS A 34 -6.54 -16.32 -8.74
N LEU A 35 -6.98 -17.47 -9.31
CA LEU A 35 -6.42 -18.02 -10.53
C LEU A 35 -6.57 -17.06 -11.72
N LEU A 36 -7.75 -16.43 -11.86
CA LEU A 36 -7.99 -15.43 -12.90
C LEU A 36 -7.02 -14.24 -12.82
N LEU A 37 -6.69 -13.80 -11.60
CA LEU A 37 -5.83 -12.64 -11.38
C LEU A 37 -4.33 -12.99 -11.50
N CYS A 38 -3.93 -14.26 -11.31
CA CYS A 38 -2.53 -14.69 -11.40
C CYS A 38 -2.20 -15.51 -12.65
N ASP A 39 -3.10 -15.61 -13.62
CA ASP A 39 -3.03 -16.56 -14.78
C ASP A 39 -1.89 -16.27 -15.78
N ARG A 40 -1.36 -15.07 -15.86
CA ARG A 40 -0.46 -14.70 -16.98
C ARG A 40 1.00 -14.59 -16.55
N HIS A 41 1.62 -15.72 -16.23
CA HIS A 41 3.04 -15.79 -15.94
C HIS A 41 3.90 -15.74 -17.21
N THR A 42 4.95 -14.93 -17.18
CA THR A 42 6.03 -14.89 -18.17
C THR A 42 7.31 -14.51 -17.43
N ASP A 43 8.47 -14.93 -17.91
CA ASP A 43 9.78 -14.66 -17.28
C ASP A 43 9.98 -13.16 -16.96
N ALA A 44 9.61 -12.29 -17.91
CA ALA A 44 9.73 -10.84 -17.71
C ALA A 44 8.81 -10.31 -16.61
N ARG A 45 7.58 -10.81 -16.51
CA ARG A 45 6.62 -10.41 -15.46
C ARG A 45 7.02 -10.98 -14.11
N ASP A 46 7.49 -12.22 -14.07
CA ASP A 46 7.95 -12.88 -12.86
C ASP A 46 9.12 -12.13 -12.24
N ILE A 47 10.11 -11.79 -13.04
CA ILE A 47 11.24 -10.95 -12.62
C ILE A 47 10.74 -9.57 -12.16
N PHE A 48 9.87 -8.93 -12.93
CA PHE A 48 9.34 -7.61 -12.58
C PHE A 48 8.61 -7.63 -11.24
N TYR A 49 7.62 -8.51 -11.03
CA TYR A 49 6.83 -8.52 -9.80
C TYR A 49 7.62 -9.01 -8.59
N LYS A 50 8.57 -9.93 -8.78
CA LYS A 50 9.51 -10.38 -7.75
C LYS A 50 10.31 -9.20 -7.16
N TYR A 51 10.85 -8.33 -8.00
CA TYR A 51 11.61 -7.17 -7.53
C TYR A 51 10.71 -5.98 -7.17
N TYR A 52 9.61 -5.78 -7.88
CA TYR A 52 8.70 -4.68 -7.57
C TYR A 52 8.06 -4.81 -6.18
N THR A 53 7.73 -6.01 -5.74
CA THR A 53 7.18 -6.20 -4.40
C THR A 53 8.12 -5.72 -3.30
N GLN A 54 9.45 -5.82 -3.52
CA GLN A 54 10.47 -5.36 -2.57
C GLN A 54 10.51 -3.83 -2.42
N VAL A 55 10.00 -3.08 -3.41
CA VAL A 55 9.83 -1.62 -3.30
C VAL A 55 9.01 -1.26 -2.06
N GLY A 56 7.98 -2.04 -1.73
CA GLY A 56 7.18 -1.84 -0.51
C GLY A 56 7.94 -2.12 0.80
N GLU A 57 9.06 -2.84 0.74
CA GLU A 57 9.87 -3.18 1.92
C GLU A 57 10.92 -2.11 2.23
N TRP A 58 11.63 -1.60 1.24
CA TRP A 58 12.79 -0.75 1.44
C TRP A 58 12.57 0.73 1.11
N VAL A 59 11.89 1.01 -0.01
CA VAL A 59 11.73 2.38 -0.52
C VAL A 59 11.04 3.32 0.48
N PRO A 60 9.97 2.93 1.18
CA PRO A 60 9.33 3.79 2.17
C PRO A 60 10.31 4.28 3.24
N TYR A 61 11.16 3.40 3.76
CA TYR A 61 12.12 3.75 4.82
C TYR A 61 13.24 4.66 4.30
N VAL A 62 13.76 4.38 3.11
CA VAL A 62 14.76 5.24 2.46
C VAL A 62 14.19 6.65 2.21
N VAL A 63 12.97 6.74 1.68
CA VAL A 63 12.31 8.03 1.44
C VAL A 63 12.02 8.76 2.75
N CYS A 64 11.57 8.07 3.80
CA CYS A 64 11.39 8.67 5.13
C CYS A 64 12.69 9.30 5.65
N CYS A 65 13.83 8.62 5.50
CA CYS A 65 15.14 9.17 5.85
C CYS A 65 15.49 10.39 4.99
N LEU A 66 15.26 10.33 3.68
CA LEU A 66 15.52 11.45 2.78
C LEU A 66 14.66 12.67 3.10
N LEU A 67 13.40 12.49 3.50
CA LEU A 67 12.50 13.58 3.88
C LEU A 67 13.02 14.40 5.08
N LEU A 68 13.87 13.82 5.94
CA LEU A 68 14.53 14.57 7.04
C LEU A 68 15.39 15.73 6.52
N PHE A 69 15.94 15.60 5.31
CA PHE A 69 16.76 16.68 4.71
C PHE A 69 15.90 17.80 4.11
N PHE A 70 14.62 17.53 3.84
CA PHE A 70 13.69 18.51 3.28
C PHE A 70 12.80 19.13 4.36
N ARG A 71 12.14 18.32 5.20
CA ARG A 71 11.21 18.79 6.22
C ARG A 71 10.93 17.73 7.27
N PHE A 72 11.26 17.98 8.51
CA PHE A 72 11.06 17.02 9.61
C PHE A 72 9.60 16.58 9.75
N GLY A 73 8.65 17.51 9.63
CA GLY A 73 7.24 17.17 9.71
C GLY A 73 6.80 16.15 8.65
N TRP A 74 7.31 16.24 7.42
CA TRP A 74 7.00 15.27 6.37
C TRP A 74 7.59 13.90 6.67
N ALA A 75 8.83 13.88 7.17
CA ALA A 75 9.47 12.63 7.55
C ALA A 75 8.70 11.93 8.69
N ILE A 76 8.38 12.67 9.76
CA ILE A 76 7.63 12.15 10.91
C ILE A 76 6.25 11.66 10.47
N PHE A 77 5.52 12.45 9.68
CA PHE A 77 4.20 12.08 9.18
C PHE A 77 4.25 10.78 8.36
N THR A 78 5.12 10.71 7.34
CA THR A 78 5.22 9.53 6.48
C THR A 78 5.67 8.29 7.26
N THR A 79 6.68 8.44 8.14
CA THR A 79 7.14 7.35 9.00
C THR A 79 6.02 6.85 9.91
N SER A 80 5.27 7.75 10.54
CA SER A 80 4.13 7.39 11.39
C SER A 80 3.05 6.65 10.60
N CYS A 81 2.75 7.08 9.35
CA CYS A 81 1.78 6.40 8.49
C CYS A 81 2.21 4.95 8.20
N VAL A 82 3.47 4.73 7.82
CA VAL A 82 4.00 3.40 7.50
C VAL A 82 4.06 2.51 8.75
N LEU A 83 4.64 3.01 9.85
CA LEU A 83 4.83 2.20 11.05
C LEU A 83 3.51 1.87 11.74
N LEU A 84 2.60 2.83 11.91
CA LEU A 84 1.33 2.58 12.61
C LEU A 84 0.41 1.69 11.79
N SER A 85 0.31 1.91 10.47
CA SER A 85 -0.49 1.01 9.61
C SER A 85 0.09 -0.40 9.58
N GLY A 86 1.43 -0.53 9.58
CA GLY A 86 2.13 -1.80 9.71
C GLY A 86 1.83 -2.50 11.05
N ALA A 87 1.87 -1.76 12.16
CA ALA A 87 1.56 -2.31 13.50
C ALA A 87 0.13 -2.82 13.58
N VAL A 88 -0.86 -2.04 13.11
CA VAL A 88 -2.27 -2.46 13.03
C VAL A 88 -2.41 -3.73 12.21
N THR A 89 -1.74 -3.78 11.06
CA THR A 89 -1.72 -4.97 10.19
C THR A 89 -1.17 -6.19 10.91
N GLN A 90 -0.07 -6.06 11.66
CA GLN A 90 0.52 -7.20 12.39
C GLN A 90 -0.39 -7.72 13.51
N VAL A 91 -1.11 -6.84 14.19
CA VAL A 91 -2.11 -7.24 15.19
C VAL A 91 -3.25 -8.02 14.52
N LEU A 92 -3.82 -7.48 13.44
CA LEU A 92 -4.92 -8.13 12.74
C LEU A 92 -4.51 -9.48 12.13
N LYS A 93 -3.29 -9.62 11.62
CA LYS A 93 -2.76 -10.90 11.13
C LYS A 93 -2.81 -12.01 12.19
N ARG A 94 -2.43 -11.67 13.43
CA ARG A 94 -2.45 -12.63 14.55
C ARG A 94 -3.85 -12.98 15.03
N ILE A 95 -4.79 -12.04 14.90
CA ILE A 95 -6.20 -12.28 15.29
C ILE A 95 -6.91 -13.15 14.26
N VAL A 96 -6.69 -12.88 12.96
CA VAL A 96 -7.42 -13.56 11.88
C VAL A 96 -6.77 -14.90 11.50
N ASP A 97 -5.46 -15.00 11.57
CA ASP A 97 -4.63 -16.19 11.24
C ASP A 97 -5.08 -16.95 9.97
N ALA A 98 -5.38 -16.22 8.92
CA ALA A 98 -5.88 -16.77 7.67
C ALA A 98 -4.79 -17.52 6.89
N PRO A 99 -5.09 -18.68 6.26
CA PRO A 99 -4.16 -19.38 5.39
C PRO A 99 -3.88 -18.58 4.10
N ARG A 100 -2.64 -18.63 3.64
CA ARG A 100 -2.21 -18.03 2.36
C ARG A 100 -2.60 -18.92 1.17
N PRO A 101 -2.56 -18.39 -0.08
CA PRO A 101 -2.98 -19.11 -1.27
C PRO A 101 -2.41 -20.53 -1.36
N LEU A 102 -1.10 -20.71 -1.18
CA LEU A 102 -0.46 -22.02 -1.27
C LEU A 102 -1.10 -23.05 -0.31
N THR A 103 -1.28 -22.70 0.96
CA THR A 103 -1.88 -23.57 1.98
C THR A 103 -3.38 -23.78 1.72
N TRP A 104 -4.07 -22.73 1.32
CA TRP A 104 -5.51 -22.78 1.06
C TRP A 104 -5.84 -23.66 -0.16
N PHE A 105 -5.08 -23.52 -1.28
CA PHE A 105 -5.29 -24.34 -2.47
C PHE A 105 -4.95 -25.80 -2.20
N ALA A 106 -3.87 -26.10 -1.48
CA ALA A 106 -3.52 -27.46 -1.10
C ALA A 106 -4.65 -28.19 -0.32
N ALA A 107 -5.43 -27.45 0.46
CA ALA A 107 -6.54 -28.00 1.24
C ALA A 107 -7.87 -28.09 0.47
N ASN A 108 -8.14 -27.16 -0.46
CA ASN A 108 -9.46 -27.05 -1.11
C ASN A 108 -9.45 -27.46 -2.59
N TYR A 109 -8.30 -27.41 -3.26
CA TYR A 109 -8.11 -27.73 -4.67
C TYR A 109 -6.76 -28.46 -4.88
N PRO A 110 -6.59 -29.68 -4.35
CA PRO A 110 -5.30 -30.40 -4.35
C PRO A 110 -4.74 -30.67 -5.74
N ASP A 111 -5.62 -30.77 -6.74
CA ASP A 111 -5.24 -31.02 -8.13
C ASP A 111 -4.81 -29.75 -8.89
N VAL A 112 -4.99 -28.57 -8.30
CA VAL A 112 -4.63 -27.29 -8.92
C VAL A 112 -3.22 -26.90 -8.51
N GLN A 113 -2.32 -26.83 -9.49
CA GLN A 113 -0.99 -26.28 -9.28
C GLN A 113 -1.01 -24.75 -9.41
N LEU A 114 -0.69 -24.05 -8.31
CA LEU A 114 -0.52 -22.61 -8.36
C LEU A 114 0.73 -22.24 -9.15
N PRO A 115 0.67 -21.22 -10.02
CA PRO A 115 1.86 -20.66 -10.62
C PRO A 115 2.70 -19.97 -9.53
N LEU A 116 3.91 -20.48 -9.32
CA LEU A 116 4.87 -19.96 -8.36
C LEU A 116 6.06 -19.36 -9.08
N VAL A 117 6.61 -18.28 -8.56
CA VAL A 117 7.78 -17.59 -9.13
C VAL A 117 9.03 -18.03 -8.37
N ASP A 118 10.04 -18.47 -9.11
CA ASP A 118 11.29 -18.96 -8.54
C ASP A 118 12.01 -17.92 -7.67
N GLY A 119 12.45 -18.38 -6.49
CA GLY A 119 13.16 -17.55 -5.51
C GLY A 119 12.26 -16.54 -4.79
N VAL A 120 10.93 -16.76 -4.79
CA VAL A 120 9.99 -16.09 -3.90
C VAL A 120 9.66 -17.02 -2.75
N GLU A 121 9.99 -16.60 -1.52
CA GLU A 121 9.70 -17.37 -0.32
C GLU A 121 8.20 -17.41 -0.05
N MET A 122 7.64 -18.62 0.10
CA MET A 122 6.21 -18.83 0.30
C MET A 122 5.87 -19.05 1.76
N SER A 123 5.24 -18.05 2.38
CA SER A 123 4.66 -18.17 3.73
C SER A 123 3.32 -18.93 3.68
N ARG A 124 2.96 -19.61 4.78
CA ARG A 124 1.78 -20.49 4.83
C ARG A 124 0.54 -19.84 5.47
N TYR A 125 0.74 -18.99 6.49
CA TYR A 125 -0.32 -18.38 7.30
C TYR A 125 -0.19 -16.86 7.37
N PHE A 126 -1.04 -16.21 8.14
CA PHE A 126 -1.07 -14.75 8.32
C PHE A 126 -1.32 -14.01 7.00
N SER A 127 -2.28 -14.52 6.20
CA SER A 127 -2.60 -13.93 4.90
C SER A 127 -3.27 -12.56 5.06
N PHE A 128 -4.34 -12.49 5.86
CA PHE A 128 -5.15 -11.26 6.00
C PHE A 128 -4.72 -10.41 7.21
N PRO A 129 -4.64 -9.11 7.01
CA PRO A 129 -4.56 -8.34 5.75
C PRO A 129 -3.15 -8.34 5.15
N SER A 130 -3.01 -7.90 3.87
CA SER A 130 -1.72 -7.82 3.21
C SER A 130 -0.87 -6.67 3.73
N GLY A 131 0.27 -6.98 4.38
CA GLY A 131 1.19 -5.99 4.93
C GLY A 131 1.85 -5.12 3.87
N HIS A 132 2.33 -5.70 2.77
CA HIS A 132 2.89 -4.94 1.64
C HIS A 132 1.88 -3.96 1.07
N THR A 133 0.64 -4.41 0.81
CA THR A 133 -0.42 -3.52 0.32
C THR A 133 -0.70 -2.37 1.29
N THR A 134 -0.75 -2.67 2.59
CA THR A 134 -0.91 -1.63 3.62
C THR A 134 0.21 -0.59 3.54
N THR A 135 1.48 -1.04 3.44
CA THR A 135 2.63 -0.13 3.32
C THR A 135 2.58 0.69 2.04
N PHE A 136 2.29 0.06 0.89
CA PHE A 136 2.18 0.75 -0.38
C PHE A 136 1.12 1.86 -0.35
N PHE A 137 -0.09 1.55 0.13
CA PHE A 137 -1.17 2.54 0.19
C PHE A 137 -0.92 3.62 1.25
N ALA A 138 -0.43 3.28 2.43
CA ALA A 138 -0.07 4.27 3.45
C ALA A 138 1.03 5.21 2.97
N PHE A 139 2.09 4.68 2.37
CA PHE A 139 3.23 5.44 1.91
C PHE A 139 2.88 6.36 0.73
N PHE A 140 2.30 5.83 -0.34
CA PHE A 140 2.00 6.64 -1.51
C PHE A 140 0.87 7.64 -1.27
N PHE A 141 -0.08 7.32 -0.38
CA PHE A 141 -1.08 8.29 0.04
C PHE A 141 -0.47 9.41 0.89
N ALA A 142 0.45 9.11 1.80
CA ALA A 142 1.19 10.13 2.55
C ALA A 142 1.99 11.05 1.61
N LEU A 143 2.68 10.49 0.60
CA LEU A 143 3.38 11.30 -0.41
C LEU A 143 2.42 12.17 -1.23
N SER A 144 1.24 11.64 -1.59
CA SER A 144 0.19 12.40 -2.26
C SER A 144 -0.23 13.64 -1.45
N ILE A 145 -0.44 13.46 -0.14
CA ILE A 145 -0.78 14.55 0.78
C ILE A 145 0.34 15.60 0.83
N ILE A 146 1.60 15.18 0.93
CA ILE A 146 2.76 16.07 0.96
C ILE A 146 2.87 16.88 -0.33
N VAL A 147 2.71 16.26 -1.49
CA VAL A 147 2.77 16.94 -2.78
C VAL A 147 1.64 17.97 -2.92
N ASN A 148 0.45 17.66 -2.42
CA ASN A 148 -0.68 18.60 -2.46
C ASN A 148 -0.51 19.82 -1.52
N GLN A 149 0.40 19.74 -0.55
CA GLN A 149 0.81 20.89 0.29
C GLN A 149 1.92 21.73 -0.36
N SER A 150 2.47 21.30 -1.47
CA SER A 150 3.48 22.05 -2.23
C SER A 150 2.81 23.11 -3.11
N ASN A 151 3.62 24.05 -3.63
CA ASN A 151 3.16 25.11 -4.54
C ASN A 151 2.99 24.63 -6.00
N LEU A 152 2.80 23.32 -6.22
CA LEU A 152 2.56 22.79 -7.55
C LEU A 152 1.19 23.20 -8.09
N ARG A 153 1.11 23.41 -9.41
CA ARG A 153 -0.16 23.67 -10.09
C ARG A 153 -1.10 22.47 -9.94
N SER A 154 -2.40 22.74 -9.82
CA SER A 154 -3.44 21.73 -9.56
C SER A 154 -3.40 20.50 -10.49
N HIS A 155 -3.12 20.70 -11.78
CA HIS A 155 -3.03 19.57 -12.72
C HIS A 155 -1.84 18.64 -12.42
N TRP A 156 -0.68 19.18 -12.01
CA TRP A 156 0.46 18.36 -11.60
C TRP A 156 0.18 17.59 -10.31
N CYS A 157 -0.56 18.20 -9.37
CA CYS A 157 -1.04 17.47 -8.19
C CYS A 157 -1.94 16.29 -8.57
N SER A 158 -2.80 16.45 -9.57
CA SER A 158 -3.66 15.35 -10.05
C SER A 158 -2.85 14.26 -10.75
N VAL A 159 -1.89 14.63 -11.58
CA VAL A 159 -0.99 13.67 -12.25
C VAL A 159 -0.19 12.85 -11.23
N THR A 160 0.40 13.52 -10.22
CA THR A 160 1.15 12.80 -9.17
C THR A 160 0.27 11.87 -8.35
N GLN A 161 -0.99 12.24 -8.08
CA GLN A 161 -1.95 11.36 -7.42
C GLN A 161 -2.25 10.11 -8.23
N ILE A 162 -2.41 10.24 -9.56
CA ILE A 162 -2.61 9.08 -10.45
C ILE A 162 -1.37 8.18 -10.42
N ILE A 163 -0.17 8.74 -10.53
CA ILE A 163 1.08 7.99 -10.49
C ILE A 163 1.20 7.24 -9.15
N PHE A 164 1.03 7.92 -8.01
CA PHE A 164 1.15 7.31 -6.70
C PHE A 164 0.09 6.23 -6.45
N PHE A 165 -1.15 6.46 -6.88
CA PHE A 165 -2.18 5.43 -6.84
C PHE A 165 -1.80 4.21 -7.68
N SER A 166 -1.32 4.41 -8.92
CA SER A 166 -0.93 3.32 -9.81
C SER A 166 0.21 2.50 -9.22
N LEU A 167 1.21 3.16 -8.61
CA LEU A 167 2.29 2.47 -7.92
C LEU A 167 1.78 1.68 -6.71
N ALA A 168 0.86 2.24 -5.92
CA ALA A 168 0.28 1.53 -4.78
C ALA A 168 -0.57 0.32 -5.24
N ALA A 169 -1.42 0.49 -6.25
CA ALA A 169 -2.26 -0.57 -6.79
C ALA A 169 -1.42 -1.70 -7.40
N LEU A 170 -0.36 -1.35 -8.14
CA LEU A 170 0.58 -2.33 -8.70
C LEU A 170 1.30 -3.11 -7.60
N GLY A 171 1.65 -2.44 -6.47
CA GLY A 171 2.21 -3.09 -5.29
C GLY A 171 1.23 -4.07 -4.64
N GLY A 172 -0.04 -3.72 -4.54
CA GLY A 172 -1.09 -4.65 -4.10
C GLY A 172 -1.25 -5.83 -5.06
N TYR A 173 -1.33 -5.57 -6.36
CA TYR A 173 -1.45 -6.61 -7.39
C TYR A 173 -0.25 -7.55 -7.41
N SER A 174 0.97 -7.05 -7.19
CA SER A 174 2.17 -7.90 -7.12
C SER A 174 2.03 -9.04 -6.11
N ARG A 175 1.28 -8.83 -5.03
CA ARG A 175 1.06 -9.86 -3.99
C ARG A 175 0.09 -10.94 -4.43
N ILE A 176 -0.89 -10.62 -5.27
CA ILE A 176 -1.78 -11.62 -5.89
C ILE A 176 -1.00 -12.40 -6.94
N TYR A 177 -0.30 -11.70 -7.83
CA TYR A 177 0.50 -12.30 -8.89
C TYR A 177 1.52 -13.32 -8.36
N LEU A 178 2.22 -13.00 -7.28
CA LEU A 178 3.17 -13.88 -6.61
C LEU A 178 2.51 -14.95 -5.72
N SER A 179 1.20 -15.14 -5.78
CA SER A 179 0.43 -16.08 -4.96
C SER A 179 0.69 -15.96 -3.44
N GLN A 180 1.03 -14.74 -2.98
CA GLN A 180 1.28 -14.43 -1.58
C GLN A 180 0.02 -14.07 -0.80
N HIS A 181 -0.97 -13.46 -1.49
CA HIS A 181 -2.20 -12.95 -0.89
C HIS A 181 -3.39 -13.10 -1.84
N PHE A 182 -4.59 -13.22 -1.27
CA PHE A 182 -5.84 -13.14 -2.01
C PHE A 182 -6.30 -11.69 -2.22
N ALA A 183 -7.24 -11.48 -3.14
CA ALA A 183 -7.83 -10.15 -3.39
C ALA A 183 -8.46 -9.52 -2.13
N ALA A 184 -9.04 -10.34 -1.25
CA ALA A 184 -9.59 -9.87 0.04
C ALA A 184 -8.50 -9.29 0.96
N ASP A 185 -7.30 -9.88 0.96
CA ASP A 185 -6.18 -9.40 1.79
C ASP A 185 -5.68 -8.04 1.29
N ILE A 186 -5.72 -7.84 -0.04
CA ILE A 186 -5.38 -6.57 -0.68
C ILE A 186 -6.41 -5.51 -0.29
N LEU A 187 -7.69 -5.83 -0.38
CA LEU A 187 -8.78 -4.93 0.02
C LEU A 187 -8.63 -4.48 1.48
N GLY A 188 -8.36 -5.43 2.40
CA GLY A 188 -8.09 -5.12 3.80
C GLY A 188 -6.86 -4.23 3.99
N GLY A 189 -5.76 -4.53 3.30
CA GLY A 189 -4.52 -3.74 3.34
C GLY A 189 -4.73 -2.31 2.84
N MET A 190 -5.45 -2.13 1.73
CA MET A 190 -5.82 -0.81 1.20
C MET A 190 -6.61 0.01 2.23
N GLY A 191 -7.65 -0.61 2.82
CA GLY A 191 -8.49 0.05 3.82
C GLY A 191 -7.69 0.54 5.02
N ILE A 192 -6.79 -0.29 5.57
CA ILE A 192 -5.93 0.08 6.70
C ILE A 192 -4.98 1.22 6.31
N GLY A 193 -4.27 1.09 5.18
CA GLY A 193 -3.32 2.10 4.73
C GLY A 193 -3.97 3.48 4.54
N LEU A 194 -5.14 3.52 3.89
CA LEU A 194 -5.90 4.76 3.67
C LEU A 194 -6.44 5.34 4.97
N LEU A 195 -7.06 4.51 5.81
CA LEU A 195 -7.68 4.94 7.06
C LEU A 195 -6.65 5.53 8.03
N ILE A 196 -5.57 4.79 8.30
CA ILE A 196 -4.54 5.23 9.25
C ILE A 196 -3.85 6.51 8.74
N THR A 197 -3.53 6.58 7.45
CA THR A 197 -2.93 7.79 6.87
C THR A 197 -3.86 8.99 6.96
N GLY A 198 -5.15 8.81 6.68
CA GLY A 198 -6.16 9.87 6.82
C GLY A 198 -6.32 10.36 8.25
N LEU A 199 -6.39 9.44 9.22
CA LEU A 199 -6.47 9.78 10.65
C LEU A 199 -5.21 10.52 11.14
N LEU A 200 -4.03 10.05 10.74
CA LEU A 200 -2.78 10.73 11.08
C LEU A 200 -2.68 12.11 10.45
N TYR A 201 -3.15 12.28 9.22
CA TYR A 201 -3.22 13.63 8.64
C TYR A 201 -4.06 14.58 9.49
N LEU A 202 -5.26 14.16 9.93
CA LEU A 202 -6.12 14.97 10.79
C LEU A 202 -5.45 15.33 12.13
N LEU A 203 -4.62 14.45 12.65
CA LEU A 203 -3.83 14.72 13.86
C LEU A 203 -2.68 15.70 13.57
N PHE A 204 -1.91 15.44 12.53
CA PHE A 204 -0.67 16.18 12.26
C PHE A 204 -0.89 17.55 11.62
N VAL A 205 -2.03 17.82 11.01
CA VAL A 205 -2.36 19.14 10.43
C VAL A 205 -2.29 20.26 11.47
N HIS A 206 -2.54 19.95 12.76
CA HIS A 206 -2.44 20.92 13.86
C HIS A 206 -1.00 21.38 14.14
N PHE A 207 0.00 20.62 13.71
CA PHE A 207 1.42 20.91 13.92
C PHE A 207 2.08 21.61 12.71
N GLU A 208 1.40 21.78 11.58
CA GLU A 208 1.99 22.35 10.35
C GLU A 208 2.58 23.74 10.52
N ASN A 209 2.08 24.53 11.49
CA ASN A 209 2.56 25.87 11.79
C ASN A 209 3.70 25.92 12.81
N GLN A 210 4.02 24.81 13.46
CA GLN A 210 5.10 24.73 14.44
C GLN A 210 6.47 24.90 13.77
N LYS A 211 7.39 25.59 14.44
CA LYS A 211 8.75 25.84 13.91
C LYS A 211 9.48 24.53 13.63
N TRP A 212 9.43 23.57 14.56
CA TRP A 212 10.09 22.27 14.44
C TRP A 212 9.55 21.45 13.27
N TRP A 213 8.27 21.59 12.94
CA TRP A 213 7.66 20.91 11.79
C TRP A 213 8.27 21.33 10.46
N LYS A 214 8.66 22.63 10.36
CA LYS A 214 9.25 23.23 9.15
C LYS A 214 10.77 23.10 9.09
N MET A 215 11.43 22.63 10.18
CA MET A 215 12.88 22.43 10.22
C MET A 215 13.32 21.29 9.29
N HIS A 216 14.58 21.36 8.87
CA HIS A 216 15.27 20.32 8.13
C HIS A 216 16.73 20.21 8.60
N PHE A 217 17.42 19.13 8.24
CA PHE A 217 18.73 18.81 8.80
C PHE A 217 19.79 19.90 8.57
N PHE A 218 19.71 20.60 7.45
CA PHE A 218 20.64 21.69 7.11
C PHE A 218 20.15 23.10 7.52
N ALA A 219 19.09 23.20 8.32
CA ALA A 219 18.66 24.50 8.82
C ALA A 219 19.74 25.11 9.70
N LYS A 220 20.38 26.20 9.24
CA LYS A 220 21.28 26.99 10.08
C LYS A 220 20.50 27.47 11.31
N LYS A 221 21.02 27.17 12.51
CA LYS A 221 20.58 27.87 13.74
C LYS A 221 20.83 29.36 13.51
N ARG A 222 19.80 30.14 13.31
CA ARG A 222 19.83 31.59 13.45
C ARG A 222 19.51 31.95 14.89
#